data_eaf2b06bec9df9f82ecc821727247e61
#
_entry.id   eaf2b06bec9df9f82ecc821727247e61
#
_cell.length_a   1.000
_cell.length_b   1.000
_cell.length_c   1.000
_cell.angle_alpha   90.00
_cell.angle_beta   90.00
_cell.angle_gamma   90.00
#
_symmetry.space_group_name_H-M   'P 1'
#
loop_
_entity.id
_entity.type
_entity.pdbx_description
1 polymer ?
#
loop_
_entity_poly.entity_id
_entity_poly.type
_entity_poly.pdbx_seq_one_letter_code
_entity_poly.pdbx_strand_id
1 'polypeptide(L)'
;MSSFEKIYFLPTHPAAYAGANRLKRSMGKRYTGNTISSWLEQHDAYNLHTPVIRKFPRRCYNIRNIDDVWEADLIDWRSLKTYNDGYMYLLVIIDALSKYAWVEPLKDKSAKTVSKAFERVFQRSRGRLPVLLQTDKGKEFISRETLTLFKKKNIQHRVVRNPDIKAAIAERFIRTLKERIWRYFTHHRTRRFLDVLPKIVQAYNNTVHSSIKMTPVSVNLNNAALARKNLENRYKLPPSSYNRRKKLKYKIGDLVRISRAKNAFAKGYEGGWTIEIFKIKHISEARQPAVYYVEDLAGEPIDGFFYEQELTRVRKNLDTAVFEVEKILDTKGRGRNKKYLVHWRGYPDKFDSWEPAISIERQK
;
A
#
# COMPACT_ATOMS: atom_id res chain seq x y z
N MET A 1 29.33 20.12 20.08
CA MET A 1 27.87 19.88 20.15
C MET A 1 27.14 21.17 19.79
N SER A 2 26.20 21.08 18.85
CA SER A 2 25.34 22.20 18.49
C SER A 2 24.41 22.59 19.67
N SER A 3 23.89 23.81 19.67
CA SER A 3 22.94 24.22 20.71
C SER A 3 21.65 23.40 20.71
N PHE A 4 21.31 22.77 19.56
CA PHE A 4 20.18 21.84 19.41
C PHE A 4 20.45 20.52 20.14
N GLU A 5 21.64 19.92 19.98
CA GLU A 5 22.04 18.66 20.62
C GLU A 5 21.94 18.70 22.13
N LYS A 6 22.43 19.83 22.73
CA LYS A 6 22.42 20.07 24.19
C LYS A 6 21.01 20.08 24.78
N ILE A 7 20.00 20.42 23.98
CA ILE A 7 18.60 20.49 24.42
C ILE A 7 17.87 19.19 24.03
N TYR A 8 18.02 18.77 22.78
CA TYR A 8 17.19 17.69 22.23
C TYR A 8 17.55 16.31 22.80
N PHE A 9 18.83 16.03 23.02
CA PHE A 9 19.30 14.76 23.54
C PHE A 9 19.50 14.73 25.07
N LEU A 10 19.20 15.80 25.78
CA LEU A 10 19.26 15.83 27.24
C LEU A 10 17.89 15.36 27.81
N PRO A 11 17.78 14.12 28.37
CA PRO A 11 16.50 13.57 28.80
C PRO A 11 15.75 14.40 29.85
N THR A 12 16.47 15.15 30.65
CA THR A 12 15.90 16.03 31.72
C THR A 12 15.33 17.34 31.17
N HIS A 13 15.60 17.67 29.91
CA HIS A 13 15.11 18.93 29.32
C HIS A 13 13.65 18.80 28.86
N PRO A 14 12.74 19.76 29.09
CA PRO A 14 11.33 19.70 28.70
C PRO A 14 11.07 19.55 27.19
N ALA A 15 12.05 19.88 26.35
CA ALA A 15 11.97 19.70 24.90
C ALA A 15 12.75 18.48 24.38
N ALA A 16 13.28 17.62 25.28
CA ALA A 16 14.02 16.43 24.89
C ALA A 16 13.14 15.49 24.04
N TYR A 17 13.69 15.00 22.94
CA TYR A 17 13.02 14.08 21.98
C TYR A 17 11.63 14.54 21.51
N ALA A 18 11.34 15.85 21.59
CA ALA A 18 10.04 16.41 21.27
C ALA A 18 9.94 16.81 19.79
N GLY A 19 8.71 17.08 19.30
CA GLY A 19 8.49 17.60 17.95
C GLY A 19 9.00 19.03 17.75
N ALA A 20 9.16 19.42 16.47
CA ALA A 20 9.73 20.71 16.07
C ALA A 20 9.12 21.94 16.76
N ASN A 21 7.81 21.95 17.00
CA ASN A 21 7.13 23.09 17.66
C ASN A 21 7.54 23.26 19.12
N ARG A 22 7.75 22.17 19.87
CA ARG A 22 8.18 22.24 21.27
C ARG A 22 9.63 22.66 21.36
N LEU A 23 10.49 22.10 20.49
CA LEU A 23 11.89 22.51 20.39
C LEU A 23 12.03 24.00 20.04
N LYS A 24 11.21 24.49 19.08
CA LYS A 24 11.16 25.91 18.71
C LYS A 24 10.80 26.80 19.89
N ARG A 25 9.82 26.42 20.70
CA ARG A 25 9.42 27.19 21.90
C ARG A 25 10.56 27.28 22.92
N SER A 26 11.31 26.20 23.14
CA SER A 26 12.48 26.15 24.00
C SER A 26 13.66 26.99 23.51
N MET A 27 13.84 27.08 22.18
CA MET A 27 14.95 27.84 21.58
C MET A 27 14.63 29.33 21.38
N GLY A 28 13.38 29.75 21.63
CA GLY A 28 12.92 31.13 21.46
C GLY A 28 12.93 31.59 20.00
N LYS A 29 13.06 32.90 19.78
CA LYS A 29 13.05 33.53 18.45
C LYS A 29 14.36 33.37 17.67
N ARG A 30 15.40 32.81 18.27
CA ARG A 30 16.75 32.73 17.70
C ARG A 30 16.82 31.89 16.40
N TYR A 31 15.92 30.90 16.26
CA TYR A 31 15.92 29.99 15.11
C TYR A 31 14.56 29.93 14.41
N THR A 32 14.59 29.84 13.08
CA THR A 32 13.36 29.65 12.29
C THR A 32 12.84 28.22 12.44
N GLY A 33 11.53 28.02 12.20
CA GLY A 33 10.94 26.68 12.19
C GLY A 33 11.59 25.75 11.13
N ASN A 34 12.00 26.33 9.99
CA ASN A 34 12.67 25.57 8.93
C ASN A 34 14.06 25.08 9.34
N THR A 35 14.83 25.90 10.04
CA THR A 35 16.15 25.51 10.57
C THR A 35 16.04 24.36 11.55
N ILE A 36 15.07 24.43 12.47
CA ILE A 36 14.82 23.38 13.46
C ILE A 36 14.36 22.08 12.78
N SER A 37 13.42 22.17 11.85
CA SER A 37 12.94 20.98 11.11
C SER A 37 14.07 20.34 10.29
N SER A 38 14.90 21.15 9.63
CA SER A 38 16.03 20.66 8.85
C SER A 38 17.07 19.94 9.71
N TRP A 39 17.29 20.42 10.93
CA TRP A 39 18.18 19.76 11.89
C TRP A 39 17.57 18.45 12.40
N LEU A 40 16.28 18.44 12.78
CA LEU A 40 15.58 17.24 13.24
C LEU A 40 15.53 16.14 12.17
N GLU A 41 15.36 16.49 10.89
CA GLU A 41 15.34 15.58 9.76
C GLU A 41 16.67 14.85 9.53
N GLN A 42 17.76 15.26 10.19
CA GLN A 42 19.05 14.57 10.16
C GLN A 42 19.10 13.38 11.14
N HIS A 43 18.22 13.34 12.14
CA HIS A 43 18.27 12.39 13.24
C HIS A 43 17.19 11.29 13.11
N ASP A 44 17.63 10.04 13.22
CA ASP A 44 16.73 8.87 13.17
C ASP A 44 15.72 8.85 14.32
N ALA A 45 16.16 9.28 15.51
CA ALA A 45 15.29 9.46 16.67
C ALA A 45 14.05 10.34 16.39
N TYR A 46 14.12 11.25 15.42
CA TYR A 46 13.00 12.08 15.01
C TYR A 46 12.26 11.49 13.80
N ASN A 47 12.97 11.22 12.71
CA ASN A 47 12.32 10.90 11.44
C ASN A 47 11.66 9.52 11.43
N LEU A 48 12.17 8.51 12.17
CA LEU A 48 11.54 7.20 12.32
C LEU A 48 10.24 7.23 13.14
N HIS A 49 10.09 8.22 14.04
CA HIS A 49 8.95 8.35 14.94
C HIS A 49 7.99 9.48 14.57
N THR A 50 8.21 10.16 13.44
CA THR A 50 7.27 11.15 12.92
C THR A 50 5.90 10.48 12.68
N PRO A 51 4.77 11.10 13.09
CA PRO A 51 3.44 10.51 12.91
C PRO A 51 3.12 10.23 11.43
N VAL A 52 2.69 9.03 11.12
CA VAL A 52 2.25 8.65 9.76
C VAL A 52 0.81 9.09 9.54
N ILE A 53 0.58 9.93 8.54
CA ILE A 53 -0.76 10.35 8.12
C ILE A 53 -1.35 9.27 7.23
N ARG A 54 -2.36 8.55 7.70
CA ARG A 54 -2.97 7.43 6.95
C ARG A 54 -4.26 7.81 6.22
N LYS A 55 -4.96 8.85 6.68
CA LYS A 55 -6.19 9.35 6.05
C LYS A 55 -5.88 10.60 5.25
N PHE A 56 -5.80 10.47 3.94
CA PHE A 56 -5.57 11.56 3.01
C PHE A 56 -6.22 11.25 1.65
N PRO A 57 -6.50 12.26 0.83
CA PRO A 57 -7.01 12.07 -0.52
C PRO A 57 -6.01 11.32 -1.40
N ARG A 58 -6.49 10.29 -2.09
CA ARG A 58 -5.71 9.53 -3.08
C ARG A 58 -6.27 9.75 -4.47
N ARG A 59 -5.48 9.50 -5.51
CA ARG A 59 -5.95 9.53 -6.88
C ARG A 59 -7.08 8.52 -7.07
N CYS A 60 -8.21 8.99 -7.60
CA CYS A 60 -9.29 8.09 -7.99
C CYS A 60 -9.01 7.46 -9.36
N TYR A 61 -9.53 6.27 -9.58
CA TYR A 61 -9.50 5.66 -10.91
C TYR A 61 -10.26 6.54 -11.91
N ASN A 62 -9.68 6.76 -13.08
CA ASN A 62 -10.38 7.38 -14.19
C ASN A 62 -11.15 6.29 -14.94
N ILE A 63 -12.30 5.89 -14.39
CA ILE A 63 -13.17 4.90 -15.00
C ILE A 63 -14.23 5.67 -15.78
N ARG A 64 -14.25 5.48 -17.10
CA ARG A 64 -15.18 6.19 -17.97
C ARG A 64 -16.49 5.42 -18.17
N ASN A 65 -16.38 4.08 -18.23
CA ASN A 65 -17.51 3.24 -18.55
C ASN A 65 -17.55 1.95 -17.72
N ILE A 66 -18.67 1.21 -17.81
CA ILE A 66 -18.72 -0.17 -17.32
C ILE A 66 -17.68 -1.00 -18.09
N ASP A 67 -17.12 -1.99 -17.43
CA ASP A 67 -16.17 -2.94 -18.00
C ASP A 67 -14.81 -2.33 -18.42
N ASP A 68 -14.57 -1.02 -18.19
CA ASP A 68 -13.24 -0.43 -18.37
C ASP A 68 -12.19 -1.10 -17.47
N VAL A 69 -12.55 -1.31 -16.20
CA VAL A 69 -11.66 -1.89 -15.19
C VAL A 69 -12.44 -2.86 -14.30
N TRP A 70 -12.01 -4.10 -14.25
CA TRP A 70 -12.41 -5.03 -13.20
C TRP A 70 -11.27 -5.26 -12.23
N GLU A 71 -11.60 -5.43 -10.95
CA GLU A 71 -10.67 -5.85 -9.91
C GLU A 71 -10.97 -7.29 -9.53
N ALA A 72 -9.92 -8.10 -9.32
CA ALA A 72 -10.08 -9.47 -8.82
C ALA A 72 -9.13 -9.75 -7.65
N ASP A 73 -9.61 -10.52 -6.68
CA ASP A 73 -8.88 -10.94 -5.50
C ASP A 73 -9.37 -12.28 -4.99
N LEU A 74 -8.60 -12.96 -4.15
CA LEU A 74 -8.95 -14.25 -3.54
C LEU A 74 -9.24 -14.11 -2.04
N ILE A 75 -10.36 -14.67 -1.62
CA ILE A 75 -10.63 -14.90 -0.21
C ILE A 75 -10.07 -16.25 0.20
N ASP A 76 -9.23 -16.30 1.23
CA ASP A 76 -8.77 -17.53 1.87
C ASP A 76 -9.72 -17.91 3.02
N TRP A 77 -10.35 -19.07 2.86
CA TRP A 77 -11.26 -19.69 3.83
C TRP A 77 -10.94 -21.17 4.08
N ARG A 78 -9.66 -21.50 4.11
CA ARG A 78 -9.18 -22.87 4.40
C ARG A 78 -9.74 -23.42 5.71
N SER A 79 -9.97 -22.58 6.70
CA SER A 79 -10.56 -22.94 7.98
C SER A 79 -12.02 -23.43 7.88
N LEU A 80 -12.70 -23.16 6.75
CA LEU A 80 -14.09 -23.55 6.50
C LEU A 80 -14.23 -24.74 5.54
N LYS A 81 -13.11 -25.32 5.11
CA LYS A 81 -13.06 -26.38 4.11
C LYS A 81 -13.99 -27.57 4.41
N THR A 82 -13.99 -28.04 5.64
CA THR A 82 -14.75 -29.23 6.08
C THR A 82 -16.26 -29.03 6.01
N TYR A 83 -16.72 -27.80 6.13
CA TYR A 83 -18.15 -27.44 6.06
C TYR A 83 -18.63 -27.15 4.65
N ASN A 84 -17.71 -27.08 3.65
CA ASN A 84 -17.99 -26.56 2.32
C ASN A 84 -17.45 -27.47 1.22
N ASP A 85 -17.63 -28.79 1.32
CA ASP A 85 -17.32 -29.80 0.30
C ASP A 85 -15.90 -29.70 -0.27
N GLY A 86 -14.95 -29.28 0.57
CA GLY A 86 -13.57 -29.07 0.19
C GLY A 86 -13.27 -27.72 -0.48
N TYR A 87 -14.26 -26.85 -0.69
CA TYR A 87 -14.04 -25.48 -1.16
C TYR A 87 -13.44 -24.62 -0.04
N MET A 88 -12.33 -23.94 -0.36
CA MET A 88 -11.56 -23.21 0.62
C MET A 88 -11.10 -21.81 0.16
N TYR A 89 -11.35 -21.46 -1.10
CA TYR A 89 -11.10 -20.13 -1.64
C TYR A 89 -12.31 -19.60 -2.39
N LEU A 90 -12.44 -18.25 -2.43
CA LEU A 90 -13.43 -17.61 -3.30
C LEU A 90 -12.70 -16.63 -4.21
N LEU A 91 -12.80 -16.80 -5.52
CA LEU A 91 -12.40 -15.78 -6.48
C LEU A 91 -13.49 -14.72 -6.51
N VAL A 92 -13.12 -13.51 -6.19
CA VAL A 92 -13.99 -12.34 -6.22
C VAL A 92 -13.59 -11.47 -7.39
N ILE A 93 -14.56 -11.06 -8.21
CA ILE A 93 -14.36 -10.13 -9.33
C ILE A 93 -15.41 -9.04 -9.20
N ILE A 94 -15.02 -7.79 -9.42
CA ILE A 94 -15.92 -6.64 -9.33
C ILE A 94 -15.62 -5.62 -10.43
N ASP A 95 -16.66 -5.15 -11.13
CA ASP A 95 -16.54 -4.02 -12.05
C ASP A 95 -16.39 -2.71 -11.27
N ALA A 96 -15.36 -1.97 -11.59
CA ALA A 96 -14.97 -0.80 -10.83
C ALA A 96 -15.92 0.39 -10.96
N LEU A 97 -16.73 0.51 -12.03
CA LEU A 97 -17.75 1.53 -12.16
C LEU A 97 -19.07 1.06 -11.56
N SER A 98 -19.69 0.02 -12.11
CA SER A 98 -21.03 -0.43 -11.71
C SER A 98 -21.07 -1.04 -10.32
N LYS A 99 -19.92 -1.48 -9.78
CA LYS A 99 -19.80 -2.26 -8.54
C LYS A 99 -20.46 -3.63 -8.65
N TYR A 100 -20.81 -4.07 -9.85
CA TYR A 100 -21.35 -5.43 -10.08
C TYR A 100 -20.29 -6.48 -9.76
N ALA A 101 -20.65 -7.45 -8.97
CA ALA A 101 -19.71 -8.43 -8.47
C ALA A 101 -20.07 -9.86 -8.91
N TRP A 102 -19.03 -10.65 -9.17
CA TRP A 102 -19.08 -12.08 -9.39
C TRP A 102 -18.24 -12.78 -8.34
N VAL A 103 -18.66 -13.94 -7.89
CA VAL A 103 -17.91 -14.75 -6.94
C VAL A 103 -17.95 -16.20 -7.41
N GLU A 104 -16.79 -16.85 -7.33
CA GLU A 104 -16.61 -18.26 -7.76
C GLU A 104 -15.89 -19.04 -6.66
N PRO A 105 -16.49 -20.12 -6.11
CA PRO A 105 -15.83 -20.97 -5.11
C PRO A 105 -14.78 -21.88 -5.76
N LEU A 106 -13.64 -22.06 -5.06
CA LEU A 106 -12.49 -22.84 -5.51
C LEU A 106 -12.06 -23.85 -4.45
N LYS A 107 -11.66 -25.05 -4.88
CA LYS A 107 -11.08 -26.09 -4.00
C LYS A 107 -9.59 -25.85 -3.71
N ASP A 108 -8.89 -25.17 -4.61
CA ASP A 108 -7.49 -24.79 -4.48
C ASP A 108 -7.23 -23.47 -5.21
N LYS A 109 -6.04 -22.91 -5.04
CA LYS A 109 -5.60 -21.67 -5.71
C LYS A 109 -4.55 -21.93 -6.80
N SER A 110 -4.55 -23.15 -7.39
CA SER A 110 -3.68 -23.43 -8.52
C SER A 110 -4.03 -22.57 -9.73
N ALA A 111 -3.04 -22.28 -10.56
CA ALA A 111 -3.20 -21.53 -11.79
C ALA A 111 -4.33 -22.07 -12.68
N LYS A 112 -4.38 -23.40 -12.82
CA LYS A 112 -5.40 -24.10 -13.61
C LYS A 112 -6.81 -23.89 -13.04
N THR A 113 -6.98 -23.99 -11.73
CA THR A 113 -8.27 -23.81 -11.06
C THR A 113 -8.74 -22.36 -11.16
N VAL A 114 -7.85 -21.39 -10.93
CA VAL A 114 -8.17 -19.96 -11.02
C VAL A 114 -8.48 -19.54 -12.46
N SER A 115 -7.72 -20.02 -13.46
CA SER A 115 -7.99 -19.75 -14.86
C SER A 115 -9.37 -20.28 -15.29
N LYS A 116 -9.72 -21.51 -14.91
CA LYS A 116 -11.06 -22.08 -15.17
C LYS A 116 -12.17 -21.28 -14.46
N ALA A 117 -11.91 -20.75 -13.27
CA ALA A 117 -12.88 -19.92 -12.57
C ALA A 117 -13.14 -18.59 -13.28
N PHE A 118 -12.08 -17.93 -13.78
CA PHE A 118 -12.25 -16.76 -14.66
C PHE A 118 -13.08 -17.10 -15.89
N GLU A 119 -12.79 -18.22 -16.55
CA GLU A 119 -13.52 -18.64 -17.73
C GLU A 119 -15.02 -18.83 -17.44
N ARG A 120 -15.38 -19.50 -16.32
CA ARG A 120 -16.78 -19.63 -15.88
C ARG A 120 -17.43 -18.28 -15.62
N VAL A 121 -16.72 -17.33 -15.00
CA VAL A 121 -17.24 -15.99 -14.78
C VAL A 121 -17.45 -15.26 -16.10
N PHE A 122 -16.51 -15.31 -17.04
CA PHE A 122 -16.65 -14.69 -18.36
C PHE A 122 -17.81 -15.28 -19.17
N GLN A 123 -18.07 -16.58 -19.08
CA GLN A 123 -19.22 -17.23 -19.74
C GLN A 123 -20.55 -16.71 -19.17
N ARG A 124 -20.68 -16.59 -17.83
CA ARG A 124 -21.94 -16.16 -17.20
C ARG A 124 -22.09 -14.63 -17.09
N SER A 125 -21.08 -13.87 -17.50
CA SER A 125 -21.12 -12.39 -17.49
C SER A 125 -22.01 -11.78 -18.59
N ARG A 126 -22.67 -12.59 -19.39
CA ARG A 126 -23.56 -12.16 -20.48
C ARG A 126 -22.83 -11.29 -21.52
N GLY A 127 -21.64 -11.70 -21.90
CA GLY A 127 -20.82 -11.00 -22.89
C GLY A 127 -20.02 -9.81 -22.35
N ARG A 128 -20.13 -9.50 -21.07
CA ARG A 128 -19.29 -8.49 -20.43
C ARG A 128 -17.88 -9.03 -20.22
N LEU A 129 -16.88 -8.27 -20.66
CA LEU A 129 -15.46 -8.54 -20.44
C LEU A 129 -14.74 -7.23 -20.09
N PRO A 130 -13.77 -7.24 -19.18
CA PRO A 130 -13.04 -6.03 -18.87
C PRO A 130 -12.04 -5.68 -19.97
N VAL A 131 -11.87 -4.39 -20.23
CA VAL A 131 -10.71 -3.90 -21.00
C VAL A 131 -9.44 -4.13 -20.19
N LEU A 132 -9.49 -3.83 -18.89
CA LEU A 132 -8.38 -4.00 -17.96
C LEU A 132 -8.83 -4.79 -16.72
N LEU A 133 -8.16 -5.92 -16.47
CA LEU A 133 -8.29 -6.66 -15.22
C LEU A 133 -7.12 -6.33 -14.29
N GLN A 134 -7.42 -5.90 -13.09
CA GLN A 134 -6.46 -5.58 -12.07
C GLN A 134 -6.47 -6.63 -10.94
N THR A 135 -5.29 -7.16 -10.59
CA THR A 135 -5.12 -8.11 -9.49
C THR A 135 -3.93 -7.72 -8.62
N ASP A 136 -3.77 -8.38 -7.50
CA ASP A 136 -2.52 -8.35 -6.75
C ASP A 136 -1.42 -9.20 -7.44
N LYS A 137 -0.24 -9.33 -6.80
CA LYS A 137 0.92 -10.10 -7.29
C LYS A 137 0.80 -11.61 -6.96
N GLY A 138 -0.40 -12.15 -6.78
CA GLY A 138 -0.60 -13.58 -6.55
C GLY A 138 -0.07 -14.42 -7.71
N LYS A 139 0.70 -15.49 -7.41
CA LYS A 139 1.26 -16.39 -8.43
C LYS A 139 0.19 -16.99 -9.34
N GLU A 140 -1.00 -17.23 -8.82
CA GLU A 140 -2.18 -17.72 -9.50
C GLU A 140 -2.67 -16.79 -10.62
N PHE A 141 -2.52 -15.47 -10.45
CA PHE A 141 -2.96 -14.46 -11.42
C PHE A 141 -1.92 -14.18 -12.51
N ILE A 142 -0.62 -14.37 -12.20
CA ILE A 142 0.49 -14.10 -13.12
C ILE A 142 0.99 -15.39 -13.81
N SER A 143 0.32 -16.50 -13.62
CA SER A 143 0.68 -17.77 -14.24
C SER A 143 0.47 -17.75 -15.76
N ARG A 144 1.20 -18.62 -16.47
CA ARG A 144 1.10 -18.76 -17.92
C ARG A 144 -0.32 -19.07 -18.37
N GLU A 145 -1.03 -19.95 -17.66
CA GLU A 145 -2.39 -20.36 -17.98
C GLU A 145 -3.36 -19.18 -17.89
N THR A 146 -3.29 -18.42 -16.80
CA THR A 146 -4.17 -17.26 -16.58
C THR A 146 -3.88 -16.14 -17.59
N LEU A 147 -2.60 -15.86 -17.85
CA LEU A 147 -2.22 -14.83 -18.83
C LEU A 147 -2.60 -15.23 -20.25
N THR A 148 -2.51 -16.52 -20.61
CA THR A 148 -2.96 -17.02 -21.91
C THR A 148 -4.47 -16.85 -22.10
N LEU A 149 -5.27 -17.12 -21.06
CA LEU A 149 -6.71 -16.87 -21.07
C LEU A 149 -7.02 -15.38 -21.30
N PHE A 150 -6.36 -14.49 -20.57
CA PHE A 150 -6.57 -13.05 -20.70
C PHE A 150 -6.20 -12.56 -22.11
N LYS A 151 -5.06 -13.01 -22.64
CA LYS A 151 -4.64 -12.70 -24.03
C LYS A 151 -5.68 -13.20 -25.05
N LYS A 152 -6.18 -14.44 -24.92
CA LYS A 152 -7.22 -15.00 -25.80
C LYS A 152 -8.52 -14.17 -25.78
N LYS A 153 -8.82 -13.53 -24.65
CA LYS A 153 -10.02 -12.69 -24.47
C LYS A 153 -9.77 -11.18 -24.71
N ASN A 154 -8.58 -10.80 -25.18
CA ASN A 154 -8.15 -9.40 -25.37
C ASN A 154 -8.25 -8.55 -24.08
N ILE A 155 -8.04 -9.16 -22.93
CA ILE A 155 -8.06 -8.50 -21.62
C ILE A 155 -6.65 -8.05 -21.28
N GLN A 156 -6.46 -6.74 -21.03
CA GLN A 156 -5.21 -6.24 -20.47
C GLN A 156 -5.13 -6.63 -19.00
N HIS A 157 -3.97 -7.12 -18.55
CA HIS A 157 -3.77 -7.48 -17.16
C HIS A 157 -2.77 -6.50 -16.50
N ARG A 158 -3.16 -5.94 -15.35
CA ARG A 158 -2.31 -5.07 -14.54
C ARG A 158 -2.17 -5.64 -13.13
N VAL A 159 -0.94 -5.89 -12.72
CA VAL A 159 -0.61 -6.29 -11.36
C VAL A 159 -0.39 -5.04 -10.52
N VAL A 160 -1.11 -4.91 -9.42
CA VAL A 160 -0.88 -3.85 -8.43
C VAL A 160 0.26 -4.28 -7.52
N ARG A 161 1.35 -3.53 -7.56
CA ARG A 161 2.59 -3.86 -6.83
C ARG A 161 2.71 -3.14 -5.49
N ASN A 162 2.01 -2.00 -5.34
CA ASN A 162 2.02 -1.26 -4.09
C ASN A 162 0.99 -1.84 -3.11
N PRO A 163 1.41 -2.36 -1.94
CA PRO A 163 0.51 -2.96 -0.95
C PRO A 163 -0.53 -1.98 -0.39
N ASP A 164 -0.27 -0.67 -0.46
CA ASP A 164 -1.21 0.36 0.01
C ASP A 164 -2.24 0.79 -1.06
N ILE A 165 -2.01 0.42 -2.34
CA ILE A 165 -2.93 0.69 -3.47
C ILE A 165 -3.47 -0.64 -3.99
N LYS A 166 -3.86 -1.51 -3.10
CA LYS A 166 -4.52 -2.76 -3.44
C LYS A 166 -5.83 -2.51 -4.19
N ALA A 167 -6.38 -3.55 -4.79
CA ALA A 167 -7.72 -3.62 -5.35
C ALA A 167 -8.79 -3.16 -4.33
N ALA A 168 -8.77 -1.86 -4.01
CA ALA A 168 -9.52 -1.27 -2.89
C ALA A 168 -11.03 -1.45 -3.02
N ILE A 169 -11.52 -1.62 -4.25
CA ILE A 169 -12.94 -1.85 -4.54
C ILE A 169 -13.26 -3.31 -4.23
N ALA A 170 -12.42 -4.24 -4.69
CA ALA A 170 -12.57 -5.67 -4.38
C ALA A 170 -12.44 -5.93 -2.88
N GLU A 171 -11.45 -5.34 -2.18
CA GLU A 171 -11.32 -5.47 -0.72
C GLU A 171 -12.56 -4.99 0.04
N ARG A 172 -13.15 -3.87 -0.37
CA ARG A 172 -14.38 -3.36 0.25
C ARG A 172 -15.56 -4.30 0.02
N PHE A 173 -15.69 -4.82 -1.18
CA PHE A 173 -16.72 -5.82 -1.48
C PHE A 173 -16.50 -7.11 -0.68
N ILE A 174 -15.26 -7.61 -0.61
CA ILE A 174 -14.89 -8.78 0.19
C ILE A 174 -15.31 -8.60 1.65
N ARG A 175 -15.07 -7.43 2.23
CA ARG A 175 -15.54 -7.12 3.60
C ARG A 175 -17.06 -7.24 3.71
N THR A 176 -17.80 -6.62 2.80
CA THR A 176 -19.27 -6.66 2.78
C THR A 176 -19.79 -8.08 2.61
N LEU A 177 -19.16 -8.87 1.73
CA LEU A 177 -19.50 -10.27 1.49
C LEU A 177 -19.27 -11.11 2.76
N LYS A 178 -18.09 -10.97 3.38
CA LYS A 178 -17.75 -11.65 4.64
C LYS A 178 -18.74 -11.30 5.73
N GLU A 179 -19.07 -10.02 5.95
CA GLU A 179 -20.02 -9.59 6.94
C GLU A 179 -21.41 -10.23 6.76
N ARG A 180 -21.91 -10.29 5.51
CA ARG A 180 -23.21 -10.93 5.20
C ARG A 180 -23.18 -12.43 5.48
N ILE A 181 -22.12 -13.13 5.07
CA ILE A 181 -21.96 -14.56 5.27
C ILE A 181 -21.81 -14.90 6.76
N TRP A 182 -21.04 -14.10 7.54
CA TRP A 182 -20.90 -14.32 8.98
C TRP A 182 -22.21 -14.11 9.72
N ARG A 183 -23.01 -13.10 9.35
CA ARG A 183 -24.37 -12.92 9.91
C ARG A 183 -25.28 -14.11 9.59
N TYR A 184 -25.20 -14.63 8.38
CA TYR A 184 -25.91 -15.85 7.98
C TYR A 184 -25.48 -17.05 8.83
N PHE A 185 -24.17 -17.24 9.04
CA PHE A 185 -23.65 -18.30 9.90
C PHE A 185 -24.20 -18.21 11.32
N THR A 186 -24.20 -17.02 11.89
CA THR A 186 -24.73 -16.82 13.24
C THR A 186 -26.22 -17.13 13.33
N HIS A 187 -27.00 -16.66 12.35
CA HIS A 187 -28.46 -16.87 12.34
C HIS A 187 -28.83 -18.34 12.15
N HIS A 188 -28.18 -19.02 11.22
CA HIS A 188 -28.48 -20.41 10.90
C HIS A 188 -27.64 -21.43 11.67
N ARG A 189 -26.77 -21.00 12.58
CA ARG A 189 -25.86 -21.85 13.37
C ARG A 189 -25.05 -22.82 12.50
N THR A 190 -24.58 -22.35 11.35
CA THR A 190 -23.84 -23.13 10.34
C THR A 190 -22.51 -22.48 10.00
N ARG A 191 -21.62 -23.20 9.33
CA ARG A 191 -20.40 -22.70 8.67
C ARG A 191 -20.40 -22.94 7.16
N ARG A 192 -21.55 -23.42 6.63
CA ARG A 192 -21.71 -23.72 5.21
C ARG A 192 -22.17 -22.46 4.47
N PHE A 193 -21.37 -22.03 3.48
CA PHE A 193 -21.67 -20.85 2.66
C PHE A 193 -22.06 -21.20 1.20
N LEU A 194 -21.71 -22.37 0.69
CA LEU A 194 -21.87 -22.70 -0.73
C LEU A 194 -23.29 -22.50 -1.23
N ASP A 195 -24.27 -22.98 -0.49
CA ASP A 195 -25.68 -22.97 -0.89
C ASP A 195 -26.29 -21.56 -0.89
N VAL A 196 -25.77 -20.67 -0.08
CA VAL A 196 -26.27 -19.30 0.08
C VAL A 196 -25.44 -18.27 -0.66
N LEU A 197 -24.21 -18.61 -1.06
CA LEU A 197 -23.29 -17.68 -1.72
C LEU A 197 -23.89 -17.00 -2.96
N PRO A 198 -24.52 -17.71 -3.91
CA PRO A 198 -25.14 -17.08 -5.08
C PRO A 198 -26.24 -16.09 -4.70
N LYS A 199 -27.04 -16.43 -3.69
CA LYS A 199 -28.14 -15.59 -3.20
C LYS A 199 -27.64 -14.32 -2.53
N ILE A 200 -26.56 -14.40 -1.73
CA ILE A 200 -25.93 -13.24 -1.09
C ILE A 200 -25.31 -12.30 -2.13
N VAL A 201 -24.63 -12.84 -3.16
CA VAL A 201 -24.06 -12.05 -4.25
C VAL A 201 -25.16 -11.38 -5.09
N GLN A 202 -26.23 -12.10 -5.39
CA GLN A 202 -27.40 -11.55 -6.09
C GLN A 202 -28.05 -10.41 -5.28
N ALA A 203 -28.25 -10.62 -3.97
CA ALA A 203 -28.77 -9.58 -3.08
C ALA A 203 -27.87 -8.34 -3.02
N TYR A 204 -26.53 -8.53 -3.05
CA TYR A 204 -25.60 -7.40 -3.13
C TYR A 204 -25.79 -6.66 -4.46
N ASN A 205 -25.83 -7.34 -5.60
CA ASN A 205 -25.97 -6.71 -6.91
C ASN A 205 -27.31 -5.96 -7.08
N ASN A 206 -28.34 -6.36 -6.32
CA ASN A 206 -29.67 -5.72 -6.32
C ASN A 206 -29.83 -4.63 -5.21
N THR A 207 -28.82 -4.44 -4.35
CA THR A 207 -28.87 -3.40 -3.31
C THR A 207 -28.34 -2.08 -3.87
N VAL A 208 -29.01 -0.95 -3.57
CA VAL A 208 -28.50 0.38 -3.95
C VAL A 208 -27.13 0.62 -3.33
N HIS A 209 -26.12 0.82 -4.17
CA HIS A 209 -24.76 1.03 -3.73
C HIS A 209 -24.51 2.51 -3.39
N SER A 210 -24.01 2.77 -2.19
CA SER A 210 -23.86 4.13 -1.64
C SER A 210 -22.99 5.08 -2.50
N SER A 211 -22.02 4.54 -3.27
CA SER A 211 -21.10 5.36 -4.07
C SER A 211 -21.72 5.78 -5.41
N ILE A 212 -22.48 4.91 -6.05
CA ILE A 212 -23.05 5.16 -7.38
C ILE A 212 -24.53 5.54 -7.31
N LYS A 213 -25.15 5.42 -6.11
CA LYS A 213 -26.58 5.73 -5.87
C LYS A 213 -27.57 4.93 -6.75
N MET A 214 -27.13 3.80 -7.25
CA MET A 214 -27.87 2.88 -8.10
C MET A 214 -27.59 1.44 -7.66
N THR A 215 -28.44 0.47 -8.08
CA THR A 215 -28.13 -0.93 -7.90
C THR A 215 -27.07 -1.36 -8.92
N PRO A 216 -26.04 -2.13 -8.55
CA PRO A 216 -25.04 -2.64 -9.48
C PRO A 216 -25.62 -3.30 -10.73
N VAL A 217 -26.70 -4.05 -10.59
CA VAL A 217 -27.36 -4.77 -11.69
C VAL A 217 -28.06 -3.82 -12.70
N SER A 218 -28.48 -2.64 -12.27
CA SER A 218 -29.16 -1.67 -13.14
C SER A 218 -28.22 -0.81 -13.99
N VAL A 219 -26.91 -0.82 -13.67
CA VAL A 219 -25.93 0.00 -14.40
C VAL A 219 -25.64 -0.65 -15.76
N ASN A 220 -25.82 0.13 -16.81
CA ASN A 220 -25.58 -0.24 -18.21
C ASN A 220 -24.94 0.94 -18.95
N LEU A 221 -24.64 0.79 -20.24
CA LEU A 221 -24.01 1.81 -21.06
C LEU A 221 -24.81 3.12 -21.12
N ASN A 222 -26.15 3.06 -21.11
CA ASN A 222 -27.00 4.26 -21.22
C ASN A 222 -26.98 5.11 -19.95
N ASN A 223 -26.76 4.50 -18.77
CA ASN A 223 -26.77 5.20 -17.49
C ASN A 223 -25.39 5.24 -16.81
N ALA A 224 -24.35 4.71 -17.42
CA ALA A 224 -22.98 4.72 -16.90
C ALA A 224 -22.48 6.14 -16.58
N ALA A 225 -22.88 7.15 -17.37
CA ALA A 225 -22.54 8.54 -17.12
C ALA A 225 -23.11 9.04 -15.78
N LEU A 226 -24.34 8.65 -15.41
CA LEU A 226 -24.94 8.97 -14.13
C LEU A 226 -24.21 8.29 -12.97
N ALA A 227 -23.91 7.00 -13.11
CA ALA A 227 -23.13 6.25 -12.12
C ALA A 227 -21.76 6.90 -11.88
N ARG A 228 -21.07 7.31 -12.95
CA ARG A 228 -19.78 8.03 -12.89
C ARG A 228 -19.94 9.37 -12.18
N LYS A 229 -20.92 10.19 -12.54
CA LYS A 229 -21.20 11.49 -11.89
C LYS A 229 -21.42 11.31 -10.38
N ASN A 230 -22.19 10.30 -9.97
CA ASN A 230 -22.42 10.00 -8.55
C ASN A 230 -21.13 9.57 -7.83
N LEU A 231 -20.31 8.77 -8.50
CA LEU A 231 -19.01 8.34 -7.98
C LEU A 231 -18.05 9.52 -7.82
N GLU A 232 -17.95 10.40 -8.83
CA GLU A 232 -17.15 11.62 -8.80
C GLU A 232 -17.59 12.57 -7.68
N ASN A 233 -18.90 12.78 -7.52
CA ASN A 233 -19.46 13.63 -6.47
C ASN A 233 -19.09 13.15 -5.07
N ARG A 234 -18.98 11.83 -4.85
CA ARG A 234 -18.55 11.28 -3.58
C ARG A 234 -17.09 11.58 -3.26
N TYR A 235 -16.22 11.66 -4.29
CA TYR A 235 -14.78 11.85 -4.15
C TYR A 235 -14.32 13.28 -4.46
N LYS A 236 -15.26 14.19 -4.74
CA LYS A 236 -14.92 15.61 -4.89
C LYS A 236 -14.34 16.12 -3.59
N LEU A 237 -13.08 16.51 -3.67
CA LEU A 237 -12.46 17.32 -2.63
C LEU A 237 -13.16 18.69 -2.60
N PRO A 238 -13.30 19.33 -1.41
CA PRO A 238 -13.85 20.67 -1.35
C PRO A 238 -13.12 21.60 -2.32
N PRO A 239 -13.83 22.56 -2.99
CA PRO A 239 -13.22 23.48 -3.96
C PRO A 239 -11.97 24.21 -3.43
N SER A 240 -11.91 24.47 -2.12
CA SER A 240 -10.78 25.08 -1.45
C SER A 240 -9.48 24.27 -1.52
N SER A 241 -9.55 22.94 -1.77
CA SER A 241 -8.37 22.08 -1.91
C SER A 241 -7.81 22.03 -3.34
N TYR A 242 -8.60 22.42 -4.36
CA TYR A 242 -8.19 22.42 -5.77
C TYR A 242 -7.49 23.71 -6.21
N ASN A 243 -7.83 24.86 -5.60
CA ASN A 243 -7.40 26.18 -6.08
C ASN A 243 -6.04 26.66 -5.56
N ARG A 244 -5.37 25.91 -4.67
CA ARG A 244 -3.98 26.18 -4.33
C ARG A 244 -3.12 25.14 -5.02
N ARG A 245 -2.31 25.55 -6.00
CA ARG A 245 -1.12 24.78 -6.40
C ARG A 245 -0.29 24.58 -5.13
N LYS A 246 -0.53 23.48 -4.45
CA LYS A 246 0.20 23.16 -3.21
C LYS A 246 1.64 22.95 -3.62
N LYS A 247 2.53 23.79 -3.09
CA LYS A 247 3.97 23.65 -3.32
C LYS A 247 4.36 22.23 -2.96
N LEU A 248 5.01 21.54 -3.87
CA LEU A 248 5.51 20.19 -3.65
C LEU A 248 6.41 20.17 -2.42
N LYS A 249 6.18 19.23 -1.51
CA LYS A 249 6.96 19.08 -0.29
C LYS A 249 8.36 18.54 -0.57
N TYR A 250 8.49 17.68 -1.58
CA TYR A 250 9.73 17.02 -1.95
C TYR A 250 10.16 17.39 -3.36
N LYS A 251 11.47 17.30 -3.62
CA LYS A 251 12.10 17.51 -4.92
C LYS A 251 12.77 16.22 -5.38
N ILE A 252 13.06 16.11 -6.68
CA ILE A 252 13.90 15.04 -7.22
C ILE A 252 15.26 15.11 -6.54
N GLY A 253 15.77 13.95 -6.10
CA GLY A 253 17.00 13.82 -5.35
C GLY A 253 16.85 13.89 -3.83
N ASP A 254 15.71 14.34 -3.30
CA ASP A 254 15.47 14.34 -1.84
C ASP A 254 15.52 12.90 -1.29
N LEU A 255 16.17 12.73 -0.13
CA LEU A 255 16.18 11.48 0.61
C LEU A 255 14.91 11.38 1.46
N VAL A 256 14.30 10.20 1.44
CA VAL A 256 13.03 9.92 2.13
C VAL A 256 13.00 8.53 2.73
N ARG A 257 12.13 8.32 3.72
CA ARG A 257 11.69 7.00 4.17
C ARG A 257 10.25 6.79 3.75
N ILE A 258 9.88 5.53 3.56
CA ILE A 258 8.53 5.10 3.17
C ILE A 258 7.75 4.68 4.41
N SER A 259 6.46 5.00 4.48
CA SER A 259 5.60 4.56 5.57
C SER A 259 5.44 3.04 5.57
N ARG A 260 5.59 2.41 6.74
CA ARG A 260 5.36 0.96 6.90
C ARG A 260 3.86 0.69 7.02
N ALA A 261 3.41 -0.43 6.45
CA ALA A 261 2.07 -0.93 6.68
C ALA A 261 1.84 -1.14 8.20
N LYS A 262 0.67 -0.71 8.71
CA LYS A 262 0.36 -0.90 10.13
C LYS A 262 0.02 -2.37 10.38
N ASN A 263 0.82 -3.07 11.14
CA ASN A 263 0.44 -4.36 11.67
C ASN A 263 -0.72 -4.20 12.67
N ALA A 264 -1.58 -5.21 12.77
CA ALA A 264 -2.78 -5.16 13.61
C ALA A 264 -2.47 -4.82 15.08
N PHE A 265 -1.30 -5.21 15.57
CA PHE A 265 -0.84 -5.02 16.96
C PHE A 265 0.22 -3.91 17.11
N ALA A 266 0.60 -3.21 16.02
CA ALA A 266 1.60 -2.14 16.07
C ALA A 266 1.08 -0.96 16.89
N LYS A 267 1.83 -0.56 17.90
CA LYS A 267 1.50 0.57 18.77
C LYS A 267 1.97 1.88 18.11
N GLY A 268 1.28 2.98 18.43
CA GLY A 268 1.49 4.27 17.76
C GLY A 268 2.84 4.93 18.06
N TYR A 269 3.57 4.47 19.08
CA TYR A 269 4.90 4.96 19.43
C TYR A 269 6.04 4.18 18.74
N GLU A 270 5.74 3.05 18.10
CA GLU A 270 6.71 2.30 17.31
C GLU A 270 7.01 3.06 16.00
N GLY A 271 8.24 2.91 15.47
CA GLY A 271 8.65 3.56 14.24
C GLY A 271 7.73 3.20 13.06
N GLY A 272 7.03 4.19 12.51
CA GLY A 272 6.08 4.02 11.42
C GLY A 272 6.70 4.04 10.02
N TRP A 273 8.02 4.21 9.91
CA TRP A 273 8.77 4.42 8.68
C TRP A 273 9.81 3.31 8.45
N THR A 274 10.24 3.13 7.22
CA THR A 274 11.33 2.21 6.88
C THR A 274 12.64 2.67 7.50
N ILE A 275 13.49 1.73 7.91
CA ILE A 275 14.88 2.03 8.31
C ILE A 275 15.70 2.36 7.07
N GLU A 276 15.45 1.67 5.97
CA GLU A 276 16.02 1.95 4.66
C GLU A 276 15.65 3.35 4.17
N ILE A 277 16.62 4.02 3.54
CA ILE A 277 16.49 5.35 2.96
C ILE A 277 16.39 5.21 1.44
N PHE A 278 15.49 5.97 0.85
CA PHE A 278 15.23 6.01 -0.58
C PHE A 278 15.46 7.41 -1.12
N LYS A 279 15.66 7.52 -2.44
CA LYS A 279 15.82 8.79 -3.12
C LYS A 279 14.65 9.03 -4.07
N ILE A 280 14.15 10.26 -4.14
CA ILE A 280 13.10 10.61 -5.10
C ILE A 280 13.69 10.68 -6.50
N LYS A 281 13.20 9.79 -7.38
CA LYS A 281 13.64 9.69 -8.78
C LYS A 281 12.81 10.55 -9.71
N HIS A 282 11.48 10.55 -9.55
CA HIS A 282 10.55 11.24 -10.43
C HIS A 282 9.31 11.70 -9.67
N ILE A 283 8.70 12.81 -10.12
CA ILE A 283 7.46 13.36 -9.56
C ILE A 283 6.45 13.49 -10.69
N SER A 284 5.26 12.94 -10.51
CA SER A 284 4.17 13.09 -11.47
C SER A 284 3.07 14.00 -10.92
N GLU A 285 2.86 15.13 -11.59
CA GLU A 285 1.80 16.10 -11.31
C GLU A 285 0.64 16.01 -12.31
N ALA A 286 0.68 15.03 -13.22
CA ALA A 286 -0.35 14.85 -14.26
C ALA A 286 -1.77 14.76 -13.71
N ARG A 287 -1.92 14.37 -12.45
CA ARG A 287 -3.18 14.34 -11.70
C ARG A 287 -2.94 14.72 -10.24
N GLN A 288 -3.93 15.33 -9.60
CA GLN A 288 -3.91 15.61 -8.18
C GLN A 288 -4.47 14.43 -7.35
N PRO A 289 -3.90 14.16 -6.18
CA PRO A 289 -2.64 14.70 -5.65
C PRO A 289 -1.41 14.23 -6.44
N ALA A 290 -0.30 14.99 -6.38
CA ALA A 290 0.98 14.60 -6.95
C ALA A 290 1.47 13.27 -6.36
N VAL A 291 2.20 12.48 -7.13
CA VAL A 291 2.80 11.22 -6.66
C VAL A 291 4.29 11.19 -6.97
N TYR A 292 4.99 10.43 -6.15
CA TYR A 292 6.45 10.35 -6.12
C TYR A 292 6.88 8.93 -6.45
N TYR A 293 7.87 8.80 -7.32
CA TYR A 293 8.56 7.55 -7.60
C TYR A 293 9.93 7.60 -6.94
N VAL A 294 10.30 6.53 -6.29
CA VAL A 294 11.56 6.47 -5.52
C VAL A 294 12.45 5.33 -6.03
N GLU A 295 13.73 5.47 -5.78
CA GLU A 295 14.75 4.44 -5.98
C GLU A 295 15.50 4.21 -4.66
N ASP A 296 16.10 3.05 -4.50
CA ASP A 296 16.99 2.78 -3.38
C ASP A 296 18.34 3.50 -3.55
N LEU A 297 19.24 3.35 -2.58
CA LEU A 297 20.56 3.99 -2.63
C LEU A 297 21.48 3.39 -3.71
N ALA A 298 21.18 2.20 -4.24
CA ALA A 298 21.87 1.59 -5.37
C ALA A 298 21.32 2.06 -6.74
N GLY A 299 20.25 2.89 -6.77
CA GLY A 299 19.60 3.39 -7.99
C GLY A 299 18.53 2.46 -8.57
N GLU A 300 18.20 1.36 -7.88
CA GLU A 300 17.11 0.49 -8.31
C GLU A 300 15.76 1.13 -8.01
N PRO A 301 14.86 1.23 -9.01
CA PRO A 301 13.53 1.80 -8.80
C PRO A 301 12.68 0.88 -7.92
N ILE A 302 12.02 1.49 -6.95
CA ILE A 302 11.01 0.80 -6.13
C ILE A 302 9.69 0.78 -6.89
N ASP A 303 9.10 -0.38 -7.00
CA ASP A 303 7.84 -0.59 -7.71
C ASP A 303 6.69 0.24 -7.12
N GLY A 304 5.96 0.94 -8.00
CA GLY A 304 4.80 1.74 -7.64
C GLY A 304 5.11 3.22 -7.48
N PHE A 305 4.17 3.93 -6.89
CA PHE A 305 4.30 5.35 -6.56
C PHE A 305 3.82 5.59 -5.13
N PHE A 306 4.27 6.69 -4.55
CA PHE A 306 3.95 7.08 -3.19
C PHE A 306 3.34 8.47 -3.15
N TYR A 307 2.44 8.70 -2.19
CA TYR A 307 1.90 10.02 -1.91
C TYR A 307 2.80 10.78 -0.93
N GLU A 308 2.67 12.11 -0.90
CA GLU A 308 3.41 12.98 0.00
C GLU A 308 3.32 12.54 1.48
N GLN A 309 2.15 12.02 1.87
CA GLN A 309 1.87 11.56 3.24
C GLN A 309 2.50 10.20 3.57
N GLU A 310 2.89 9.45 2.56
CA GLU A 310 3.55 8.14 2.67
C GLU A 310 5.08 8.26 2.69
N LEU A 311 5.58 9.49 2.64
CA LEU A 311 7.00 9.80 2.65
C LEU A 311 7.36 10.73 3.82
N THR A 312 8.51 10.51 4.44
CA THR A 312 9.12 11.43 5.39
C THR A 312 10.54 11.78 4.97
N ARG A 313 10.91 13.06 5.09
CA ARG A 313 12.22 13.56 4.64
C ARG A 313 13.33 13.11 5.58
N VAL A 314 14.47 12.80 4.99
CA VAL A 314 15.73 12.52 5.65
C VAL A 314 16.78 13.49 5.12
N ARG A 315 17.57 14.12 6.01
CA ARG A 315 18.65 15.05 5.63
C ARG A 315 20.00 14.57 6.13
N LYS A 316 20.25 13.26 5.96
CA LYS A 316 21.57 12.70 6.28
C LYS A 316 22.57 12.97 5.17
N ASN A 317 23.81 13.28 5.53
CA ASN A 317 24.92 13.12 4.59
C ASN A 317 25.31 11.64 4.56
N LEU A 318 25.06 10.98 3.43
CA LEU A 318 25.28 9.54 3.29
C LEU A 318 26.76 9.15 3.42
N ASP A 319 27.70 10.05 3.07
CA ASP A 319 29.15 9.78 3.14
C ASP A 319 29.64 9.70 4.60
N THR A 320 28.93 10.34 5.52
CA THR A 320 29.28 10.38 6.97
C THR A 320 28.23 9.71 7.84
N ALA A 321 27.16 9.16 7.23
CA ALA A 321 26.08 8.54 7.96
C ALA A 321 26.53 7.23 8.62
N VAL A 322 26.15 7.06 9.88
CA VAL A 322 26.33 5.80 10.60
C VAL A 322 25.07 4.95 10.40
N PHE A 323 25.27 3.73 9.94
CA PHE A 323 24.21 2.74 9.78
C PHE A 323 24.33 1.67 10.87
N GLU A 324 23.20 1.17 11.34
CA GLU A 324 23.14 0.18 12.41
C GLU A 324 23.40 -1.22 11.86
N VAL A 325 24.31 -1.95 12.51
CA VAL A 325 24.60 -3.35 12.17
C VAL A 325 23.52 -4.25 12.75
N GLU A 326 22.89 -5.08 11.92
CA GLU A 326 21.94 -6.10 12.37
C GLU A 326 22.69 -7.38 12.81
N LYS A 327 23.59 -7.85 11.96
CA LYS A 327 24.42 -9.04 12.24
C LYS A 327 25.72 -9.00 11.45
N ILE A 328 26.72 -9.67 11.97
CA ILE A 328 27.96 -9.99 11.26
C ILE A 328 27.79 -11.36 10.60
N LEU A 329 27.95 -11.39 9.29
CA LEU A 329 27.78 -12.62 8.48
C LEU A 329 29.06 -13.42 8.38
N ASP A 330 30.21 -12.74 8.24
CA ASP A 330 31.52 -13.37 8.06
C ASP A 330 32.63 -12.45 8.56
N THR A 331 33.84 -13.04 8.75
CA THR A 331 35.03 -12.34 9.24
C THR A 331 36.24 -12.72 8.40
N LYS A 332 37.03 -11.75 7.94
CA LYS A 332 38.30 -12.00 7.25
C LYS A 332 39.43 -11.12 7.77
N GLY A 333 40.67 -11.61 7.60
CA GLY A 333 41.88 -10.91 8.04
C GLY A 333 42.16 -11.05 9.53
N ARG A 334 43.28 -10.50 10.00
CA ARG A 334 43.72 -10.50 11.40
C ARG A 334 44.29 -9.13 11.80
N GLY A 335 44.20 -8.81 13.07
CA GLY A 335 44.75 -7.56 13.63
C GLY A 335 44.12 -6.31 12.97
N ARG A 336 44.97 -5.38 12.54
CA ARG A 336 44.54 -4.10 11.93
C ARG A 336 43.80 -4.28 10.57
N ASN A 337 44.02 -5.40 9.88
CA ASN A 337 43.39 -5.72 8.59
C ASN A 337 42.10 -6.55 8.75
N LYS A 338 41.61 -6.73 9.96
CA LYS A 338 40.37 -7.46 10.24
C LYS A 338 39.17 -6.70 9.68
N LYS A 339 38.33 -7.40 8.92
CA LYS A 339 37.10 -6.91 8.35
C LYS A 339 35.93 -7.84 8.68
N TYR A 340 34.74 -7.27 8.83
CA TYR A 340 33.50 -7.99 8.99
C TYR A 340 32.62 -7.82 7.76
N LEU A 341 32.02 -8.91 7.26
CA LEU A 341 30.88 -8.83 6.34
C LEU A 341 29.64 -8.52 7.16
N VAL A 342 29.08 -7.34 6.94
CA VAL A 342 28.02 -6.79 7.78
C VAL A 342 26.71 -6.78 7.01
N HIS A 343 25.66 -7.30 7.66
CA HIS A 343 24.29 -7.08 7.26
C HIS A 343 23.72 -5.86 7.98
N TRP A 344 23.25 -4.89 7.20
CA TRP A 344 22.78 -3.62 7.72
C TRP A 344 21.31 -3.70 8.13
N ARG A 345 20.98 -3.22 9.31
CA ARG A 345 19.62 -3.28 9.86
C ARG A 345 18.61 -2.61 8.94
N GLY A 346 17.63 -3.41 8.49
CA GLY A 346 16.52 -2.95 7.67
C GLY A 346 16.87 -2.66 6.21
N TYR A 347 18.04 -3.07 5.75
CA TYR A 347 18.45 -3.04 4.35
C TYR A 347 18.45 -4.47 3.76
N PRO A 348 18.16 -4.63 2.44
CA PRO A 348 18.28 -5.92 1.76
C PRO A 348 19.73 -6.43 1.69
N ASP A 349 19.91 -7.76 1.55
CA ASP A 349 21.22 -8.44 1.49
C ASP A 349 22.18 -7.87 0.42
N LYS A 350 21.66 -7.26 -0.64
CA LYS A 350 22.47 -6.60 -1.70
C LYS A 350 23.32 -5.43 -1.20
N PHE A 351 23.02 -4.88 -0.04
CA PHE A 351 23.79 -3.81 0.60
C PHE A 351 24.83 -4.34 1.57
N ASP A 352 24.93 -5.67 1.78
CA ASP A 352 25.95 -6.27 2.64
C ASP A 352 27.34 -5.88 2.18
N SER A 353 28.17 -5.42 3.09
CA SER A 353 29.48 -4.88 2.77
C SER A 353 30.57 -5.33 3.74
N TRP A 354 31.82 -5.35 3.25
CA TRP A 354 32.99 -5.63 4.05
C TRP A 354 33.53 -4.38 4.72
N GLU A 355 33.29 -4.23 6.02
CA GLU A 355 33.69 -3.06 6.79
C GLU A 355 34.89 -3.34 7.70
N PRO A 356 35.80 -2.37 7.95
CA PRO A 356 36.86 -2.51 8.92
C PRO A 356 36.31 -2.81 10.32
N ALA A 357 36.87 -3.81 11.01
CA ALA A 357 36.42 -4.21 12.34
C ALA A 357 36.41 -3.04 13.34
N ILE A 358 37.40 -2.15 13.25
CA ILE A 358 37.53 -0.97 14.12
C ILE A 358 36.35 0.02 13.97
N SER A 359 35.78 0.10 12.77
CA SER A 359 34.61 0.96 12.50
C SER A 359 33.35 0.43 13.15
N ILE A 360 33.21 -0.88 13.22
CA ILE A 360 32.05 -1.57 13.79
C ILE A 360 32.14 -1.67 15.31
N GLU A 361 33.33 -1.94 15.85
CA GLU A 361 33.56 -2.05 17.29
C GLU A 361 33.40 -0.71 18.04
N ARG A 362 33.59 0.43 17.34
CA ARG A 362 33.35 1.76 17.90
C ARG A 362 31.87 2.15 17.96
N GLN A 363 30.97 1.38 17.33
CA GLN A 363 29.53 1.62 17.34
C GLN A 363 28.81 0.87 18.46
N LYS A 364 29.47 -0.06 19.12
CA LYS A 364 28.98 -0.73 20.34
C LYS A 364 29.27 0.12 21.57
#